data_e6a0e1062101795eff107d5e89d5a1a1
#
_entry.id   e6a0e1062101795eff107d5e89d5a1a1
#
_cell.length_a   1.000
_cell.length_b   1.000
_cell.length_c   1.000
_cell.angle_alpha   90.00
_cell.angle_beta   90.00
_cell.angle_gamma   90.00
#
_symmetry.space_group_name_H-M   'P 1'
#
loop_
_entity.id
_entity.type
_entity.pdbx_description
1 polymer ?
#
loop_
_entity_poly.entity_id
_entity_poly.type
_entity_poly.pdbx_seq_one_letter_code
_entity_poly.pdbx_strand_id
1 'polypeptide(L)'
;MTSSHCKLWRLVGICWLSLSLGCAQERHTEAVTRVATPVDMTGHWEIDFARSDNLQDQLSSIARRVQREAVRRARLSEEGRGYAGSPLPDQSDLVTLARLAEIITEPVLLEVIQSDARIRVKRDKSFALVCEYDGSGLSITVDTLGIQRCGWDGDQLFFVLELEEGLDVTHRLSLSDKTDMLLMVTSVETSSTRFPLV
;
A
#
# COMPACT_ATOMS: atom_id res chain seq x y z
N MET A 1 -7.15 75.14 -14.24
CA MET A 1 -8.09 74.49 -13.33
C MET A 1 -8.53 73.22 -14.07
N THR A 2 -7.81 72.16 -13.91
CA THR A 2 -8.04 71.02 -14.78
C THR A 2 -7.34 69.76 -14.18
N SER A 3 -8.13 68.79 -13.96
CA SER A 3 -7.78 67.43 -14.26
C SER A 3 -6.59 66.77 -13.58
N SER A 4 -6.89 66.02 -12.54
CA SER A 4 -6.00 64.93 -11.98
C SER A 4 -6.82 63.76 -11.48
N HIS A 5 -7.45 63.00 -12.38
CA HIS A 5 -8.16 61.76 -12.01
C HIS A 5 -8.01 60.67 -13.05
N CYS A 6 -6.78 60.33 -13.47
CA CYS A 6 -6.59 59.26 -14.45
C CYS A 6 -5.33 58.44 -14.24
N LYS A 7 -4.89 58.21 -13.02
CA LYS A 7 -3.71 57.36 -12.75
C LYS A 7 -3.86 56.24 -11.68
N LEU A 8 -5.07 56.01 -11.17
CA LEU A 8 -5.24 55.05 -10.07
C LEU A 8 -5.86 53.68 -10.47
N TRP A 9 -6.09 53.46 -11.75
CA TRP A 9 -6.79 52.22 -12.19
C TRP A 9 -5.92 51.21 -12.94
N ARG A 10 -4.61 51.37 -12.92
CA ARG A 10 -3.67 50.43 -13.59
C ARG A 10 -2.88 49.49 -12.65
N LEU A 11 -3.10 49.52 -11.35
CA LEU A 11 -2.36 48.68 -10.39
C LEU A 11 -3.19 47.57 -9.73
N VAL A 12 -4.46 47.42 -10.06
CA VAL A 12 -5.32 46.34 -9.49
C VAL A 12 -5.39 45.10 -10.39
N GLY A 13 -4.84 45.15 -11.60
CA GLY A 13 -4.94 44.07 -12.60
C GLY A 13 -3.89 42.94 -12.55
N ILE A 14 -2.89 43.00 -11.67
CA ILE A 14 -1.73 42.07 -11.74
C ILE A 14 -1.70 41.05 -10.60
N CYS A 15 -2.65 41.04 -9.68
CA CYS A 15 -2.61 40.19 -8.50
C CYS A 15 -3.50 38.93 -8.56
N TRP A 16 -4.04 38.54 -9.72
CA TRP A 16 -4.97 37.40 -9.85
C TRP A 16 -4.46 36.24 -10.69
N LEU A 17 -3.16 36.16 -10.99
CA LEU A 17 -2.60 35.10 -11.85
C LEU A 17 -1.61 34.13 -11.17
N SER A 18 -1.60 33.98 -9.86
CA SER A 18 -0.61 33.13 -9.19
C SER A 18 -1.17 32.13 -8.16
N LEU A 19 -2.39 31.64 -8.33
CA LEU A 19 -2.98 30.63 -7.43
C LEU A 19 -3.45 29.35 -8.16
N SER A 20 -2.71 28.92 -9.17
CA SER A 20 -2.83 27.57 -9.73
C SER A 20 -1.57 26.77 -9.43
N LEU A 21 -1.16 26.69 -8.15
CA LEU A 21 -0.19 25.68 -7.73
C LEU A 21 -0.95 24.38 -7.52
N GLY A 22 -0.68 23.46 -8.44
CA GLY A 22 -1.27 22.15 -8.50
C GLY A 22 -1.15 21.40 -7.18
N CYS A 23 -2.21 20.73 -6.79
CA CYS A 23 -2.14 19.61 -5.89
C CYS A 23 -1.30 18.53 -6.56
N ALA A 24 0.01 18.52 -6.29
CA ALA A 24 0.80 17.33 -6.45
C ALA A 24 0.20 16.31 -5.49
N GLN A 25 -0.37 15.26 -6.05
CA GLN A 25 -0.85 14.12 -5.30
C GLN A 25 0.40 13.48 -4.69
N GLU A 26 0.68 13.80 -3.43
CA GLU A 26 1.71 13.12 -2.66
C GLU A 26 1.33 11.65 -2.64
N ARG A 27 2.12 10.82 -3.33
CA ARG A 27 2.13 9.39 -3.10
C ARG A 27 2.41 9.22 -1.61
N HIS A 28 1.49 8.59 -0.89
CA HIS A 28 1.70 8.23 0.49
C HIS A 28 2.88 7.25 0.53
N THR A 29 4.08 7.79 0.61
CA THR A 29 5.21 7.04 1.15
C THR A 29 4.82 6.79 2.59
N GLU A 30 4.52 5.55 2.96
CA GLU A 30 4.35 5.18 4.36
C GLU A 30 5.61 5.64 5.10
N ALA A 31 5.50 6.72 5.84
CA ALA A 31 6.60 7.25 6.58
C ALA A 31 6.90 6.26 7.71
N VAL A 32 8.13 5.77 7.78
CA VAL A 32 8.65 5.08 8.96
C VAL A 32 8.58 6.09 10.10
N THR A 33 7.62 5.89 11.00
CA THR A 33 7.30 6.89 12.04
C THR A 33 7.89 6.53 13.41
N ARG A 34 8.39 5.31 13.56
CA ARG A 34 8.92 4.78 14.81
C ARG A 34 10.42 4.55 14.74
N VAL A 35 11.09 4.72 15.87
CA VAL A 35 12.50 4.35 15.99
C VAL A 35 12.64 2.85 15.82
N ALA A 36 13.52 2.41 14.93
CA ALA A 36 13.75 1.00 14.66
C ALA A 36 14.24 0.27 15.94
N THR A 37 13.53 -0.79 16.29
CA THR A 37 13.87 -1.70 17.40
C THR A 37 13.83 -3.13 16.88
N PRO A 38 14.85 -3.56 16.10
CA PRO A 38 14.86 -4.88 15.48
C PRO A 38 14.69 -5.99 16.52
N VAL A 39 13.80 -6.94 16.20
CA VAL A 39 13.53 -8.13 16.99
C VAL A 39 14.08 -9.34 16.26
N ASP A 40 14.64 -10.32 16.97
CA ASP A 40 15.08 -11.56 16.35
C ASP A 40 13.88 -12.44 15.99
N MET A 41 13.67 -12.59 14.67
CA MET A 41 12.62 -13.42 14.09
C MET A 41 13.17 -14.72 13.49
N THR A 42 14.45 -15.02 13.72
CA THR A 42 15.11 -16.20 13.15
C THR A 42 14.36 -17.48 13.51
N GLY A 43 14.07 -18.31 12.51
CA GLY A 43 13.39 -19.58 12.73
C GLY A 43 12.64 -20.10 11.51
N HIS A 44 11.95 -21.21 11.75
CA HIS A 44 11.05 -21.82 10.79
C HIS A 44 9.63 -21.64 11.29
N TRP A 45 8.79 -21.09 10.45
CA TRP A 45 7.41 -20.72 10.77
C TRP A 45 6.46 -21.46 9.83
N GLU A 46 5.38 -21.98 10.38
CA GLU A 46 4.32 -22.64 9.64
C GLU A 46 3.01 -21.88 9.86
N ILE A 47 2.18 -21.81 8.82
CA ILE A 47 0.89 -21.11 8.89
C ILE A 47 -0.06 -21.82 9.86
N ASP A 48 -0.64 -21.08 10.77
CA ASP A 48 -1.76 -21.51 11.60
C ASP A 48 -3.08 -21.17 10.90
N PHE A 49 -3.62 -22.10 10.13
CA PHE A 49 -4.87 -21.92 9.40
C PHE A 49 -6.08 -21.62 10.29
N ALA A 50 -6.03 -21.96 11.58
CA ALA A 50 -7.13 -21.66 12.49
C ALA A 50 -7.14 -20.20 12.93
N ARG A 51 -5.99 -19.50 12.81
CA ARG A 51 -5.82 -18.10 13.21
C ARG A 51 -5.53 -17.16 12.05
N SER A 52 -5.29 -17.71 10.87
CA SER A 52 -5.04 -16.93 9.67
C SER A 52 -6.35 -16.57 8.96
N ASP A 53 -6.34 -15.41 8.33
CA ASP A 53 -7.48 -14.98 7.52
C ASP A 53 -7.69 -15.90 6.31
N ASN A 54 -8.95 -16.12 5.97
CA ASN A 54 -9.30 -16.87 4.78
C ASN A 54 -9.38 -15.93 3.57
N LEU A 55 -8.48 -16.10 2.61
CA LEU A 55 -8.43 -15.27 1.40
C LEU A 55 -9.77 -15.28 0.63
N GLN A 56 -10.43 -16.45 0.52
CA GLN A 56 -11.70 -16.57 -0.21
C GLN A 56 -12.82 -15.76 0.46
N ASP A 57 -12.84 -15.73 1.79
CA ASP A 57 -13.81 -14.92 2.55
C ASP A 57 -13.53 -13.41 2.36
N GLN A 58 -12.26 -13.01 2.37
CA GLN A 58 -11.84 -11.63 2.09
C GLN A 58 -12.26 -11.21 0.67
N LEU A 59 -11.92 -11.99 -0.35
CA LEU A 59 -12.30 -11.72 -1.74
C LEU A 59 -13.82 -11.66 -1.91
N SER A 60 -14.55 -12.57 -1.29
CA SER A 60 -16.01 -12.58 -1.31
C SER A 60 -16.61 -11.33 -0.66
N SER A 61 -15.98 -10.84 0.42
CA SER A 61 -16.42 -9.61 1.08
C SER A 61 -16.21 -8.37 0.21
N ILE A 62 -15.07 -8.32 -0.51
CA ILE A 62 -14.74 -7.25 -1.46
C ILE A 62 -15.74 -7.26 -2.61
N ALA A 63 -15.98 -8.41 -3.24
CA ALA A 63 -16.93 -8.54 -4.34
C ALA A 63 -18.33 -8.06 -3.94
N ARG A 64 -18.82 -8.46 -2.77
CA ARG A 64 -20.12 -7.99 -2.25
C ARG A 64 -20.13 -6.47 -2.01
N ARG A 65 -19.03 -5.88 -1.56
CA ARG A 65 -18.92 -4.42 -1.34
C ARG A 65 -18.99 -3.67 -2.66
N VAL A 66 -18.22 -4.12 -3.66
CA VAL A 66 -18.21 -3.53 -5.02
C VAL A 66 -19.60 -3.62 -5.64
N GLN A 67 -20.26 -4.76 -5.54
CA GLN A 67 -21.62 -4.94 -6.08
C GLN A 67 -22.64 -4.02 -5.40
N ARG A 68 -22.60 -3.90 -4.07
CA ARG A 68 -23.49 -2.96 -3.35
C ARG A 68 -23.27 -1.53 -3.80
N GLU A 69 -22.03 -1.15 -4.00
CA GLU A 69 -21.66 0.21 -4.45
C GLU A 69 -22.15 0.45 -5.90
N ALA A 70 -22.01 -0.54 -6.78
CA ALA A 70 -22.53 -0.46 -8.15
C ALA A 70 -24.05 -0.24 -8.17
N VAL A 71 -24.79 -1.01 -7.38
CA VAL A 71 -26.26 -0.85 -7.26
C VAL A 71 -26.62 0.54 -6.70
N ARG A 72 -25.89 1.02 -5.71
CA ARG A 72 -26.11 2.37 -5.16
C ARG A 72 -25.91 3.45 -6.20
N ARG A 73 -24.86 3.35 -7.02
CA ARG A 73 -24.57 4.31 -8.11
C ARG A 73 -25.65 4.28 -9.18
N ALA A 74 -26.09 3.10 -9.59
CA ALA A 74 -27.17 2.95 -10.56
C ALA A 74 -28.44 3.69 -10.10
N ARG A 75 -28.85 3.50 -8.86
CA ARG A 75 -30.02 4.21 -8.29
C ARG A 75 -29.86 5.71 -8.27
N LEU A 76 -28.70 6.24 -7.86
CA LEU A 76 -28.43 7.68 -7.87
C LEU A 76 -28.46 8.27 -9.27
N SER A 77 -27.98 7.52 -10.27
CA SER A 77 -28.05 7.92 -11.67
C SER A 77 -29.48 7.96 -12.18
N GLU A 78 -30.33 6.99 -11.82
CA GLU A 78 -31.76 6.96 -12.15
C GLU A 78 -32.51 8.15 -11.52
N GLU A 79 -32.10 8.57 -10.32
CA GLU A 79 -32.66 9.74 -9.62
C GLU A 79 -32.11 11.09 -10.15
N GLY A 80 -31.28 11.08 -11.18
CA GLY A 80 -30.63 12.28 -11.73
C GLY A 80 -29.58 12.92 -10.82
N ARG A 81 -29.11 12.19 -9.81
CA ARG A 81 -28.08 12.63 -8.90
C ARG A 81 -26.71 12.18 -9.40
N GLY A 82 -25.80 13.13 -9.59
CA GLY A 82 -24.41 12.85 -9.91
C GLY A 82 -23.72 12.10 -8.77
N TYR A 83 -22.89 11.13 -9.09
CA TYR A 83 -22.03 10.43 -8.12
C TYR A 83 -20.63 11.07 -8.11
N ALA A 84 -20.20 11.59 -6.95
CA ALA A 84 -18.91 12.24 -6.74
C ALA A 84 -17.88 11.31 -6.07
N GLY A 85 -17.90 10.01 -6.36
CA GLY A 85 -16.97 9.03 -5.78
C GLY A 85 -15.93 8.52 -6.77
N SER A 86 -14.91 7.83 -6.25
CA SER A 86 -13.88 7.18 -7.08
C SER A 86 -14.52 6.16 -8.04
N PRO A 87 -13.96 5.94 -9.23
CA PRO A 87 -14.43 4.89 -10.13
C PRO A 87 -14.51 3.52 -9.43
N LEU A 88 -15.43 2.66 -9.87
CA LEU A 88 -15.42 1.27 -9.42
C LEU A 88 -14.27 0.56 -10.13
N PRO A 89 -13.60 -0.37 -9.43
CA PRO A 89 -12.63 -1.25 -10.09
C PRO A 89 -13.33 -2.06 -11.18
N ASP A 90 -12.62 -2.28 -12.28
CA ASP A 90 -13.10 -3.17 -13.33
C ASP A 90 -13.12 -4.63 -12.81
N GLN A 91 -13.96 -5.45 -13.39
CA GLN A 91 -14.04 -6.85 -13.03
C GLN A 91 -12.73 -7.60 -13.37
N SER A 92 -12.05 -7.22 -14.44
CA SER A 92 -10.73 -7.75 -14.80
C SER A 92 -9.67 -7.44 -13.77
N ASP A 93 -9.67 -6.21 -13.21
CA ASP A 93 -8.75 -5.78 -12.15
C ASP A 93 -8.94 -6.59 -10.88
N LEU A 94 -10.19 -6.84 -10.50
CA LEU A 94 -10.52 -7.67 -9.33
C LEU A 94 -10.06 -9.12 -9.49
N VAL A 95 -10.21 -9.70 -10.68
CA VAL A 95 -9.75 -11.08 -10.96
C VAL A 95 -8.23 -11.15 -10.92
N THR A 96 -7.55 -10.16 -11.49
CA THR A 96 -6.08 -10.08 -11.48
C THR A 96 -5.55 -9.94 -10.06
N LEU A 97 -6.13 -9.04 -9.27
CA LEU A 97 -5.81 -8.87 -7.85
C LEU A 97 -6.03 -10.16 -7.05
N ALA A 98 -7.14 -10.87 -7.29
CA ALA A 98 -7.45 -12.11 -6.61
C ALA A 98 -6.41 -13.20 -6.90
N ARG A 99 -6.00 -13.36 -8.16
CA ARG A 99 -4.95 -14.31 -8.56
C ARG A 99 -3.61 -13.96 -7.96
N LEU A 100 -3.24 -12.69 -7.97
CA LEU A 100 -2.00 -12.23 -7.36
C LEU A 100 -2.00 -12.47 -5.85
N ALA A 101 -3.08 -12.14 -5.17
CA ALA A 101 -3.23 -12.39 -3.74
C ALA A 101 -3.11 -13.89 -3.42
N GLU A 102 -3.69 -14.77 -4.24
CA GLU A 102 -3.57 -16.21 -4.09
C GLU A 102 -2.09 -16.66 -4.18
N ILE A 103 -1.37 -16.22 -5.20
CA ILE A 103 0.06 -16.55 -5.40
C ILE A 103 0.91 -16.01 -4.23
N ILE A 104 0.62 -14.79 -3.75
CA ILE A 104 1.40 -14.14 -2.70
C ILE A 104 1.16 -14.80 -1.34
N THR A 105 -0.04 -15.28 -1.09
CA THR A 105 -0.44 -15.90 0.19
C THR A 105 -0.35 -17.43 0.19
N GLU A 106 0.00 -18.07 -0.95
CA GLU A 106 0.18 -19.52 -1.05
C GLU A 106 1.27 -20.10 -0.12
N PRO A 107 2.42 -19.39 0.15
CA PRO A 107 3.46 -19.95 0.99
C PRO A 107 2.97 -20.33 2.39
N VAL A 108 3.15 -21.61 2.74
CA VAL A 108 2.74 -22.19 4.02
C VAL A 108 3.89 -22.20 5.03
N LEU A 109 5.14 -22.25 4.51
CA LEU A 109 6.36 -22.32 5.30
C LEU A 109 7.21 -21.08 5.06
N LEU A 110 7.72 -20.50 6.13
CA LEU A 110 8.69 -19.43 6.12
C LEU A 110 9.95 -19.83 6.85
N GLU A 111 11.11 -19.54 6.29
CA GLU A 111 12.40 -19.61 6.96
C GLU A 111 12.95 -18.20 7.07
N VAL A 112 13.09 -17.68 8.29
CA VAL A 112 13.69 -16.37 8.56
C VAL A 112 15.12 -16.57 9.01
N ILE A 113 16.06 -15.95 8.31
CA ILE A 113 17.48 -15.93 8.62
C ILE A 113 17.88 -14.47 8.82
N GLN A 114 18.31 -14.12 10.02
CA GLN A 114 18.65 -12.76 10.42
C GLN A 114 20.12 -12.67 10.87
N SER A 115 20.75 -11.56 10.51
CA SER A 115 22.06 -11.15 10.97
C SER A 115 22.07 -9.64 11.26
N ASP A 116 23.17 -9.11 11.80
CA ASP A 116 23.28 -7.68 12.09
C ASP A 116 23.15 -6.78 10.84
N ALA A 117 23.48 -7.31 9.66
CA ALA A 117 23.48 -6.53 8.41
C ALA A 117 22.35 -6.93 7.43
N ARG A 118 21.62 -8.00 7.70
CA ARG A 118 20.69 -8.57 6.70
C ARG A 118 19.63 -9.45 7.34
N ILE A 119 18.41 -9.33 6.84
CA ILE A 119 17.37 -10.32 7.07
C ILE A 119 16.90 -10.89 5.73
N ARG A 120 16.65 -12.20 5.72
CA ARG A 120 16.12 -12.94 4.58
C ARG A 120 14.95 -13.78 5.02
N VAL A 121 13.80 -13.56 4.39
CA VAL A 121 12.57 -14.34 4.57
C VAL A 121 12.40 -15.22 3.34
N LYS A 122 12.75 -16.50 3.45
CA LYS A 122 12.47 -17.50 2.43
C LYS A 122 11.03 -17.95 2.57
N ARG A 123 10.33 -18.01 1.48
CA ARG A 123 8.95 -18.46 1.39
C ARG A 123 8.90 -19.71 0.51
N ASP A 124 8.21 -20.74 0.96
CA ASP A 124 8.01 -21.93 0.13
C ASP A 124 7.37 -21.54 -1.20
N LYS A 125 7.91 -22.07 -2.31
CA LYS A 125 7.44 -21.84 -3.70
C LYS A 125 7.39 -20.38 -4.15
N SER A 126 8.06 -19.46 -3.46
CA SER A 126 8.07 -18.03 -3.81
C SER A 126 9.46 -17.42 -3.70
N PHE A 127 9.63 -16.22 -4.25
CA PHE A 127 10.87 -15.47 -4.11
C PHE A 127 11.13 -15.08 -2.65
N ALA A 128 12.39 -15.15 -2.24
CA ALA A 128 12.78 -14.68 -0.92
C ALA A 128 12.72 -13.15 -0.85
N LEU A 129 12.18 -12.64 0.25
CA LEU A 129 12.30 -11.23 0.60
C LEU A 129 13.65 -11.02 1.28
N VAL A 130 14.42 -10.02 0.85
CA VAL A 130 15.74 -9.74 1.40
C VAL A 130 15.81 -8.27 1.75
N CYS A 131 16.23 -7.97 2.98
CA CYS A 131 16.49 -6.61 3.44
C CYS A 131 17.93 -6.52 3.92
N GLU A 132 18.71 -5.63 3.35
CA GLU A 132 20.09 -5.35 3.74
C GLU A 132 20.12 -4.01 4.47
N TYR A 133 20.76 -3.98 5.64
CA TYR A 133 20.81 -2.78 6.48
C TYR A 133 22.14 -2.06 6.28
N ASP A 134 22.07 -0.78 6.03
CA ASP A 134 23.23 0.12 5.97
C ASP A 134 23.40 0.98 7.23
N GLY A 135 22.64 0.67 8.28
CA GLY A 135 22.60 1.45 9.52
C GLY A 135 21.56 2.56 9.51
N SER A 136 20.89 2.83 8.37
CA SER A 136 19.80 3.83 8.27
C SER A 136 18.45 3.31 8.73
N GLY A 137 18.31 1.99 8.90
CA GLY A 137 17.04 1.33 9.24
C GLY A 137 16.07 1.16 8.07
N LEU A 138 16.38 1.74 6.91
CA LEU A 138 15.62 1.64 5.67
C LEU A 138 16.55 1.23 4.53
N SER A 139 16.18 0.24 3.75
CA SER A 139 16.88 -0.17 2.53
C SER A 139 15.97 -0.01 1.32
N ILE A 140 16.56 0.47 0.21
CA ILE A 140 15.87 0.64 -1.06
C ILE A 140 16.68 -0.06 -2.15
N THR A 141 16.05 -0.99 -2.84
CA THR A 141 16.64 -1.71 -3.97
C THR A 141 15.77 -1.49 -5.20
N VAL A 142 16.40 -1.23 -6.34
CA VAL A 142 15.72 -1.09 -7.63
C VAL A 142 16.20 -2.22 -8.52
N ASP A 143 15.28 -3.01 -9.03
CA ASP A 143 15.59 -4.10 -9.97
C ASP A 143 14.60 -4.10 -11.14
N THR A 144 14.64 -5.15 -11.96
CA THR A 144 13.79 -5.29 -13.15
C THR A 144 12.31 -5.51 -12.82
N LEU A 145 11.96 -5.85 -11.60
CA LEU A 145 10.58 -6.08 -11.16
C LEU A 145 9.96 -4.81 -10.57
N GLY A 146 10.79 -3.84 -10.17
CA GLY A 146 10.33 -2.59 -9.60
C GLY A 146 11.21 -2.06 -8.48
N ILE A 147 10.60 -1.37 -7.53
CA ILE A 147 11.30 -0.81 -6.37
C ILE A 147 10.91 -1.63 -5.14
N GLN A 148 11.91 -2.18 -4.46
CA GLN A 148 11.73 -2.79 -3.16
C GLN A 148 12.23 -1.85 -2.07
N ARG A 149 11.39 -1.59 -1.08
CA ARG A 149 11.79 -0.92 0.18
C ARG A 149 11.58 -1.89 1.33
N CYS A 150 12.48 -1.87 2.28
CA CYS A 150 12.35 -2.68 3.47
C CYS A 150 13.04 -2.03 4.66
N GLY A 151 12.65 -2.40 5.84
CA GLY A 151 13.23 -1.85 7.08
C GLY A 151 12.39 -2.19 8.29
N TRP A 152 12.66 -1.45 9.38
CA TRP A 152 11.96 -1.61 10.65
C TRP A 152 11.14 -0.37 10.96
N ASP A 153 9.88 -0.56 11.33
CA ASP A 153 9.00 0.46 11.91
C ASP A 153 8.68 0.06 13.36
N GLY A 154 9.52 0.52 14.29
CA GLY A 154 9.54 -0.01 15.65
C GLY A 154 10.07 -1.44 15.66
N ASP A 155 9.29 -2.37 16.17
CA ASP A 155 9.54 -3.82 16.24
C ASP A 155 8.97 -4.59 15.04
N GLN A 156 8.38 -3.90 14.08
CA GLN A 156 7.78 -4.48 12.89
C GLN A 156 8.72 -4.39 11.69
N LEU A 157 9.07 -5.53 11.10
CA LEU A 157 9.77 -5.59 9.82
C LEU A 157 8.78 -5.39 8.68
N PHE A 158 9.11 -4.53 7.74
CA PHE A 158 8.28 -4.34 6.56
C PHE A 158 9.06 -4.53 5.25
N PHE A 159 8.34 -4.96 4.23
CA PHE A 159 8.76 -4.96 2.83
C PHE A 159 7.65 -4.32 2.01
N VAL A 160 8.00 -3.36 1.17
CA VAL A 160 7.11 -2.75 0.17
C VAL A 160 7.71 -3.01 -1.19
N LEU A 161 6.95 -3.66 -2.06
CA LEU A 161 7.32 -3.91 -3.45
C LEU A 161 6.41 -3.08 -4.34
N GLU A 162 6.99 -2.05 -4.94
CA GLU A 162 6.32 -1.23 -5.95
C GLU A 162 6.62 -1.85 -7.32
N LEU A 163 5.65 -2.56 -7.84
CA LEU A 163 5.75 -3.25 -9.13
C LEU A 163 5.30 -2.31 -10.26
N GLU A 164 5.55 -2.72 -11.49
CA GLU A 164 5.05 -2.00 -12.66
C GLU A 164 3.52 -1.89 -12.64
N GLU A 165 2.96 -0.96 -13.41
CA GLU A 165 1.52 -0.70 -13.52
C GLU A 165 0.85 -0.19 -12.23
N GLY A 166 1.64 0.25 -11.24
CA GLY A 166 1.12 0.83 -9.99
C GLY A 166 0.50 -0.20 -9.06
N LEU A 167 1.07 -1.39 -9.05
CA LEU A 167 0.76 -2.47 -8.13
C LEU A 167 1.75 -2.44 -6.97
N ASP A 168 1.24 -2.31 -5.76
CA ASP A 168 2.02 -2.32 -4.53
C ASP A 168 1.70 -3.53 -3.69
N VAL A 169 2.73 -4.26 -3.27
CA VAL A 169 2.63 -5.38 -2.33
C VAL A 169 3.39 -5.03 -1.07
N THR A 170 2.70 -5.03 0.06
CA THR A 170 3.31 -4.78 1.36
C THR A 170 3.24 -6.03 2.23
N HIS A 171 4.37 -6.43 2.80
CA HIS A 171 4.45 -7.44 3.83
C HIS A 171 4.91 -6.79 5.14
N ARG A 172 4.22 -7.06 6.23
CA ARG A 172 4.60 -6.64 7.58
C ARG A 172 4.70 -7.84 8.49
N LEU A 173 5.83 -7.99 9.14
CA LEU A 173 6.11 -9.11 10.04
C LEU A 173 6.34 -8.57 11.45
N SER A 174 5.71 -9.19 12.45
CA SER A 174 5.91 -8.88 13.87
C SER A 174 5.81 -10.14 14.72
N LEU A 175 6.57 -10.17 15.81
CA LEU A 175 6.45 -11.23 16.82
C LEU A 175 5.39 -10.85 17.85
N SER A 176 4.62 -11.84 18.30
CA SER A 176 3.71 -11.65 19.42
C SER A 176 4.46 -11.82 20.73
N ASP A 177 4.41 -10.82 21.62
CA ASP A 177 5.05 -10.87 22.95
C ASP A 177 4.54 -11.99 23.87
N LYS A 178 3.37 -12.54 23.59
CA LYS A 178 2.67 -13.49 24.45
C LYS A 178 2.66 -14.92 23.93
N THR A 179 3.02 -15.11 22.69
CA THR A 179 2.94 -16.40 22.01
C THR A 179 4.11 -16.50 21.04
N ASP A 180 4.72 -17.68 20.92
CA ASP A 180 5.73 -17.94 19.88
C ASP A 180 5.06 -17.92 18.49
N MET A 181 4.52 -16.77 18.10
CA MET A 181 3.81 -16.57 16.85
C MET A 181 4.42 -15.41 16.08
N LEU A 182 4.70 -15.66 14.81
CA LEU A 182 5.01 -14.65 13.83
C LEU A 182 3.71 -14.24 13.13
N LEU A 183 3.33 -12.98 13.25
CA LEU A 183 2.25 -12.40 12.46
C LEU A 183 2.83 -11.84 11.17
N MET A 184 2.32 -12.28 10.03
CA MET A 184 2.62 -11.73 8.72
C MET A 184 1.34 -11.17 8.10
N VAL A 185 1.30 -9.86 7.93
CA VAL A 185 0.20 -9.16 7.23
C VAL A 185 0.67 -8.82 5.83
N THR A 186 -0.10 -9.24 4.83
CA THR A 186 0.17 -8.93 3.43
C THR A 186 -0.97 -8.08 2.89
N SER A 187 -0.65 -6.93 2.30
CA SER A 187 -1.61 -6.12 1.56
C SER A 187 -1.20 -5.94 0.11
N VAL A 188 -2.19 -5.91 -0.76
CA VAL A 188 -2.01 -5.69 -2.19
C VAL A 188 -2.89 -4.51 -2.60
N GLU A 189 -2.26 -3.49 -3.16
CA GLU A 189 -2.95 -2.27 -3.58
C GLU A 189 -2.63 -1.98 -5.05
N THR A 190 -3.58 -1.38 -5.75
CA THR A 190 -3.36 -0.84 -7.08
C THR A 190 -3.59 0.67 -7.08
N SER A 191 -3.05 1.39 -8.05
CA SER A 191 -3.27 2.83 -8.22
C SER A 191 -4.76 3.19 -8.39
N SER A 192 -5.55 2.27 -8.93
CA SER A 192 -6.99 2.43 -9.15
C SER A 192 -7.86 1.90 -8.02
N THR A 193 -7.33 1.03 -7.16
CA THR A 193 -8.12 0.24 -6.22
C THR A 193 -7.39 0.08 -4.90
N ARG A 194 -7.82 0.80 -3.88
CA ARG A 194 -7.36 0.59 -2.50
C ARG A 194 -8.20 -0.51 -1.86
N PHE A 195 -7.81 -1.74 -2.04
CA PHE A 195 -8.34 -2.86 -1.26
C PHE A 195 -7.17 -3.55 -0.57
N PRO A 196 -6.93 -3.29 0.72
CA PRO A 196 -6.02 -4.11 1.48
C PRO A 196 -6.64 -5.52 1.56
N LEU A 197 -5.92 -6.50 1.03
CA LEU A 197 -6.12 -7.90 1.32
C LEU A 197 -5.25 -8.19 2.55
N VAL A 198 -5.88 -8.36 3.69
CA VAL A 198 -5.20 -8.70 4.96
C VAL A 198 -5.29 -10.18 5.20
#